data_9eff9b243bce1cc90d9a891a9b34bada
#
_entry.id   9eff9b243bce1cc90d9a891a9b34bada
#
_cell.length_a   1.000
_cell.length_b   1.000
_cell.length_c   1.000
_cell.angle_alpha   90.00
_cell.angle_beta   90.00
_cell.angle_gamma   90.00
#
_symmetry.space_group_name_H-M   'P 1'
#
loop_
_entity.id
_entity.type
_entity.pdbx_description
1 polymer ?
#
loop_
_entity_poly.entity_id
_entity_poly.type
_entity_poly.pdbx_seq_one_letter_code
_entity_poly.pdbx_strand_id
1 'polypeptide(L)'
;MFLTINNIKKSFGSGDSRIEVLKGINLSMEQGEFCVLLGPSGSGKSTLLNIIGGIDAADEGDICIEGERMADMKEKKLTAYRRKHLGYIFQMYNLIPNLTVRENIEVGAYLSDKPLDVDELLHTLGL
;
A
#
# COMPACT_ATOMS: atom_id res chain seq x y z
N MET A 1 0.49 -13.87 -13.82
CA MET A 1 1.12 -12.88 -12.95
C MET A 1 0.19 -12.48 -11.83
N PHE A 2 0.67 -12.41 -10.61
CA PHE A 2 -0.14 -11.95 -9.48
C PHE A 2 -0.32 -10.44 -9.50
N LEU A 3 0.77 -9.70 -9.68
CA LEU A 3 0.78 -8.24 -9.72
C LEU A 3 1.49 -7.77 -10.97
N THR A 4 0.88 -6.85 -11.69
CA THR A 4 1.48 -6.21 -12.86
C THR A 4 1.33 -4.70 -12.76
N ILE A 5 2.44 -4.00 -12.92
CA ILE A 5 2.51 -2.53 -12.93
C ILE A 5 3.00 -2.12 -14.31
N ASN A 6 2.20 -1.34 -15.01
CA ASN A 6 2.48 -0.92 -16.38
C ASN A 6 2.53 0.59 -16.50
N ASN A 7 3.70 1.12 -16.82
CA ASN A 7 3.92 2.52 -17.15
C ASN A 7 3.33 3.51 -16.14
N ILE A 8 3.54 3.25 -14.86
CA ILE A 8 3.02 4.10 -13.79
C ILE A 8 3.79 5.41 -13.75
N LYS A 9 3.03 6.50 -13.86
CA LYS A 9 3.56 7.86 -13.75
C LYS A 9 2.85 8.62 -12.65
N LYS A 10 3.60 9.41 -11.91
CA LYS A 10 3.07 10.24 -10.84
C LYS A 10 3.89 11.51 -10.71
N SER A 11 3.21 12.64 -10.67
CA SER A 11 3.80 13.96 -10.45
C SER A 11 3.09 14.67 -9.31
N PHE A 12 3.80 15.54 -8.63
CA PHE A 12 3.26 16.38 -7.57
C PHE A 12 3.53 17.85 -7.89
N GLY A 13 2.65 18.74 -7.39
CA GLY A 13 2.73 20.16 -7.64
C GLY A 13 2.09 20.57 -8.96
N SER A 14 2.22 21.85 -9.32
CA SER A 14 1.65 22.41 -10.53
C SER A 14 2.58 23.47 -11.12
N GLY A 15 2.46 23.69 -12.44
CA GLY A 15 3.29 24.67 -13.14
C GLY A 15 4.79 24.42 -12.97
N ASP A 16 5.52 25.47 -12.60
CA ASP A 16 6.98 25.40 -12.45
C ASP A 16 7.41 24.56 -11.22
N SER A 17 6.50 24.35 -10.27
CA SER A 17 6.77 23.53 -9.09
C SER A 17 6.43 22.06 -9.25
N ARG A 18 5.99 21.65 -10.43
CA ARG A 18 5.64 20.26 -10.72
C ARG A 18 6.89 19.39 -10.75
N ILE A 19 6.85 18.32 -9.99
CA ILE A 19 7.94 17.34 -9.92
C ILE A 19 7.39 15.97 -10.35
N GLU A 20 7.97 15.39 -11.38
CA GLU A 20 7.65 14.04 -11.81
C GLU A 20 8.44 13.03 -10.95
N VAL A 21 7.72 12.31 -10.08
CA VAL A 21 8.33 11.37 -9.12
C VAL A 21 8.44 9.97 -9.71
N LEU A 22 7.39 9.50 -10.39
CA LEU A 22 7.39 8.21 -11.09
C LEU A 22 7.29 8.47 -12.59
N LYS A 23 8.23 7.91 -13.34
CA LYS A 23 8.48 8.27 -14.75
C LYS A 23 8.22 7.11 -15.71
N GLY A 24 7.22 6.30 -15.42
CA GLY A 24 6.90 5.14 -16.25
C GLY A 24 7.49 3.87 -15.67
N ILE A 25 6.99 3.49 -14.50
CA ILE A 25 7.46 2.29 -13.79
C ILE A 25 6.76 1.06 -14.32
N ASN A 26 7.55 0.03 -14.62
CA ASN A 26 7.07 -1.29 -15.03
C ASN A 26 7.61 -2.33 -14.07
N LEU A 27 6.73 -3.19 -13.56
CA LEU A 27 7.09 -4.25 -12.64
C LEU A 27 6.05 -5.37 -12.73
N SER A 28 6.48 -6.60 -12.59
CA SER A 28 5.57 -7.72 -12.45
C SER A 28 6.07 -8.68 -11.39
N MET A 29 5.14 -9.28 -10.64
CA MET A 29 5.44 -10.20 -9.57
C MET A 29 4.51 -11.41 -9.62
N GLU A 30 5.07 -12.58 -9.35
CA GLU A 30 4.29 -13.78 -9.11
C GLU A 30 3.86 -13.86 -7.64
N GLN A 31 2.83 -14.61 -7.37
CA GLN A 31 2.40 -14.86 -5.99
C GLN A 31 3.53 -15.55 -5.21
N GLY A 32 3.78 -15.06 -4.00
CA GLY A 32 4.81 -15.61 -3.12
C GLY A 32 6.21 -15.03 -3.31
N GLU A 33 6.40 -14.14 -4.28
CA GLU A 33 7.70 -13.48 -4.48
C GLU A 33 7.98 -12.44 -3.40
N PHE A 34 9.25 -12.29 -3.08
CA PHE A 34 9.78 -11.23 -2.22
C PHE A 34 10.52 -10.22 -3.08
N CYS A 35 10.09 -8.97 -3.05
CA CYS A 35 10.64 -7.90 -3.87
C CYS A 35 11.18 -6.77 -3.00
N VAL A 36 12.34 -6.23 -3.35
CA VAL A 36 12.95 -5.11 -2.66
C VAL A 36 13.08 -3.93 -3.62
N LEU A 37 12.55 -2.78 -3.19
CA LEU A 37 12.71 -1.52 -3.91
C LEU A 37 13.89 -0.76 -3.33
N LEU A 38 14.93 -0.58 -4.13
CA LEU A 38 16.14 0.12 -3.72
C LEU A 38 16.20 1.50 -4.36
N GLY A 39 16.70 2.47 -3.61
CA GLY A 39 16.93 3.82 -4.11
C GLY A 39 17.16 4.79 -2.97
N PRO A 40 17.74 5.96 -3.26
CA PRO A 40 17.96 7.00 -2.25
C PRO A 40 16.64 7.59 -1.76
N SER A 41 16.68 8.34 -0.67
CA SER A 41 15.56 9.10 -0.17
C SER A 41 15.04 10.04 -1.26
N GLY A 42 13.71 10.11 -1.40
CA GLY A 42 13.09 10.95 -2.42
C GLY A 42 13.04 10.35 -3.83
N SER A 43 13.40 9.07 -4.00
CA SER A 43 13.37 8.40 -5.31
C SER A 43 11.98 7.89 -5.73
N GLY A 44 10.95 8.05 -4.88
CA GLY A 44 9.58 7.65 -5.20
C GLY A 44 9.16 6.29 -4.68
N LYS A 45 9.96 5.63 -3.84
CA LYS A 45 9.63 4.29 -3.30
C LYS A 45 8.31 4.30 -2.53
N SER A 46 8.14 5.22 -1.60
CA SER A 46 6.92 5.33 -0.81
C SER A 46 5.72 5.71 -1.67
N THR A 47 5.93 6.56 -2.68
CA THR A 47 4.88 6.94 -3.63
C THR A 47 4.38 5.72 -4.40
N LEU A 48 5.30 4.89 -4.89
CA LEU A 48 4.93 3.67 -5.60
C LEU A 48 4.17 2.71 -4.69
N LEU A 49 4.63 2.51 -3.46
CA LEU A 49 3.95 1.64 -2.49
C LEU A 49 2.55 2.15 -2.17
N ASN A 50 2.36 3.45 -2.03
CA ASN A 50 1.03 4.05 -1.79
C ASN A 50 0.09 3.83 -2.97
N ILE A 51 0.59 3.89 -4.19
CA ILE A 51 -0.21 3.63 -5.38
C ILE A 51 -0.57 2.14 -5.49
N ILE A 52 0.36 1.25 -5.23
CA ILE A 52 0.09 -0.21 -5.20
C ILE A 52 -0.96 -0.53 -4.14
N GLY A 53 -0.91 0.14 -3.01
CA GLY A 53 -1.86 -0.05 -1.92
C GLY A 53 -3.23 0.59 -2.14
N GLY A 54 -3.41 1.33 -3.23
CA GLY A 54 -4.67 2.02 -3.50
C GLY A 54 -4.91 3.24 -2.60
N ILE A 55 -3.89 3.70 -1.87
CA ILE A 55 -3.97 4.88 -1.00
C ILE A 55 -3.89 6.15 -1.84
N ASP A 56 -3.11 6.12 -2.89
CA ASP A 56 -2.95 7.22 -3.83
C ASP A 56 -3.22 6.70 -5.25
N ALA A 57 -3.51 7.60 -6.17
CA ALA A 57 -3.79 7.26 -7.56
C ALA A 57 -2.62 7.66 -8.46
N ALA A 58 -2.33 6.83 -9.46
CA ALA A 58 -1.37 7.18 -10.50
C ALA A 58 -1.97 8.20 -11.46
N ASP A 59 -1.12 9.06 -12.03
CA ASP A 59 -1.56 9.99 -13.08
C ASP A 59 -1.76 9.25 -14.41
N GLU A 60 -0.91 8.29 -14.69
CA GLU A 60 -0.99 7.43 -15.88
C GLU A 60 -0.54 6.01 -15.54
N GLY A 61 -0.95 5.08 -16.38
CA GLY A 61 -0.57 3.68 -16.26
C GLY A 61 -1.60 2.84 -15.53
N ASP A 62 -1.33 1.55 -15.42
CA ASP A 62 -2.23 0.57 -14.85
C ASP A 62 -1.54 -0.31 -13.82
N ILE A 63 -2.30 -0.69 -12.80
CA ILE A 63 -1.94 -1.76 -11.88
C ILE A 63 -3.03 -2.82 -11.94
N CYS A 64 -2.62 -4.06 -12.16
CA CYS A 64 -3.51 -5.22 -12.12
C CYS A 64 -3.07 -6.17 -11.02
N ILE A 65 -4.02 -6.65 -10.24
CA ILE A 65 -3.79 -7.67 -9.23
C ILE A 65 -4.81 -8.78 -9.39
N GLU A 66 -4.36 -10.01 -9.50
CA GLU A 66 -5.21 -11.17 -9.78
C GLU A 66 -6.16 -10.94 -10.97
N GLY A 67 -5.68 -10.26 -12.00
CA GLY A 67 -6.46 -9.96 -13.21
C GLY A 67 -7.41 -8.77 -13.11
N GLU A 68 -7.52 -8.13 -11.96
CA GLU A 68 -8.37 -6.95 -11.79
C GLU A 68 -7.58 -5.66 -11.90
N ARG A 69 -8.07 -4.72 -12.73
CA ARG A 69 -7.42 -3.41 -12.90
C ARG A 69 -7.84 -2.47 -11.76
N MET A 70 -6.87 -1.89 -11.09
CA MET A 70 -7.13 -0.94 -10.01
C MET A 70 -7.86 0.32 -10.50
N ALA A 71 -7.58 0.77 -11.71
CA ALA A 71 -8.23 1.94 -12.31
C ALA A 71 -9.75 1.78 -12.45
N ASP A 72 -10.25 0.55 -12.57
CA ASP A 72 -11.68 0.26 -12.71
C ASP A 72 -12.39 0.15 -11.35
N MET A 73 -11.66 0.29 -10.24
CA MET A 73 -12.21 0.15 -8.89
C MET A 73 -12.75 1.48 -8.37
N LYS A 74 -14.00 1.47 -7.92
CA LYS A 74 -14.59 2.58 -7.15
C LYS A 74 -14.19 2.46 -5.69
N GLU A 75 -14.44 3.50 -4.90
CA GLU A 75 -14.00 3.59 -3.50
C GLU A 75 -14.37 2.35 -2.66
N LYS A 76 -15.59 1.85 -2.81
CA LYS A 76 -16.02 0.64 -2.08
C LYS A 76 -15.18 -0.58 -2.45
N LYS A 77 -14.86 -0.74 -3.73
CA LYS A 77 -14.05 -1.86 -4.20
C LYS A 77 -12.58 -1.70 -3.83
N LEU A 78 -12.07 -0.47 -3.81
CA LEU A 78 -10.72 -0.18 -3.33
C LEU A 78 -10.58 -0.50 -1.85
N THR A 79 -11.60 -0.22 -1.04
CA THR A 79 -11.61 -0.58 0.37
C THR A 79 -11.53 -2.10 0.54
N ALA A 80 -12.33 -2.85 -0.22
CA ALA A 80 -12.29 -4.30 -0.20
C ALA A 80 -10.93 -4.84 -0.68
N TYR A 81 -10.35 -4.24 -1.69
CA TYR A 81 -9.01 -4.55 -2.19
C TYR A 81 -7.95 -4.41 -1.08
N ARG A 82 -7.96 -3.28 -0.38
CA ARG A 82 -7.01 -3.03 0.72
C ARG A 82 -7.17 -4.06 1.84
N ARG A 83 -8.40 -4.38 2.20
CA ARG A 83 -8.68 -5.36 3.25
C ARG A 83 -8.21 -6.77 2.88
N LYS A 84 -8.32 -7.13 1.61
CA LYS A 84 -7.99 -8.47 1.13
C LYS A 84 -6.50 -8.65 0.84
N HIS A 85 -5.86 -7.66 0.24
CA HIS A 85 -4.52 -7.81 -0.34
C HIS A 85 -3.42 -7.07 0.40
N LEU A 86 -3.76 -6.10 1.26
CA LEU A 86 -2.77 -5.18 1.78
C LEU A 86 -2.50 -5.36 3.27
N GLY A 87 -1.23 -5.54 3.63
CA GLY A 87 -0.75 -5.31 4.97
C GLY A 87 0.33 -4.24 4.89
N TYR A 88 0.21 -3.17 5.66
CA TYR A 88 1.11 -2.02 5.55
C TYR A 88 1.94 -1.84 6.80
N ILE A 89 3.25 -1.75 6.64
CA ILE A 89 4.17 -1.42 7.71
C ILE A 89 4.74 -0.03 7.41
N PHE A 90 4.42 0.92 8.28
CA PHE A 90 4.85 2.31 8.09
C PHE A 90 6.27 2.54 8.59
N GLN A 91 6.95 3.53 8.00
CA GLN A 91 8.27 3.95 8.44
C GLN A 91 8.24 4.53 9.86
N MET A 92 7.16 5.23 10.21
CA MET A 92 6.88 5.73 11.55
C MET A 92 5.89 4.79 12.23
N TYR A 93 5.81 4.83 13.55
CA TYR A 93 4.92 3.94 14.31
C TYR A 93 3.44 4.12 14.01
N ASN A 94 3.03 5.33 13.65
CA ASN A 94 1.63 5.68 13.34
C ASN A 94 0.63 5.29 14.44
N LEU A 95 1.06 5.42 15.70
CA LEU A 95 0.19 5.15 16.84
C LEU A 95 -0.81 6.29 17.02
N ILE A 96 -2.03 5.93 17.41
CA ILE A 96 -3.06 6.91 17.76
C ILE A 96 -2.90 7.21 19.26
N PRO A 97 -2.53 8.46 19.65
CA PRO A 97 -2.09 8.75 21.03
C PRO A 97 -3.14 8.51 22.10
N ASN A 98 -4.41 8.68 21.76
CA ASN A 98 -5.51 8.55 22.73
C ASN A 98 -6.02 7.12 22.90
N LEU A 99 -5.45 6.17 22.18
CA LEU A 99 -5.82 4.77 22.26
C LEU A 99 -4.78 3.97 23.04
N THR A 100 -5.23 2.89 23.70
CA THR A 100 -4.35 1.94 24.35
C THR A 100 -3.53 1.14 23.32
N VAL A 101 -2.56 0.36 23.79
CA VAL A 101 -1.80 -0.56 22.95
C VAL A 101 -2.75 -1.53 22.24
N ARG A 102 -3.67 -2.16 22.99
CA ARG A 102 -4.67 -3.07 22.42
C ARG A 102 -5.51 -2.40 21.35
N GLU A 103 -6.02 -1.22 21.63
CA GLU A 103 -6.88 -0.49 20.70
C GLU A 103 -6.15 -0.10 19.41
N ASN A 104 -4.87 0.28 19.50
CA ASN A 104 -4.05 0.54 18.32
C ASN A 104 -3.91 -0.71 17.45
N ILE A 105 -3.72 -1.88 18.05
CA ILE A 105 -3.64 -3.14 17.32
C ILE A 105 -4.99 -3.51 16.71
N GLU A 106 -6.08 -3.30 17.44
CA GLU A 106 -7.44 -3.56 16.96
C GLU A 106 -7.81 -2.74 15.73
N VAL A 107 -7.31 -1.50 15.61
CA VAL A 107 -7.47 -0.70 14.40
C VAL A 107 -6.94 -1.44 13.18
N GLY A 108 -5.74 -2.00 13.28
CA GLY A 108 -5.16 -2.81 12.20
C GLY A 108 -5.98 -4.07 11.90
N ALA A 109 -6.44 -4.75 12.92
CA ALA A 109 -7.29 -5.93 12.77
C ALA A 109 -8.60 -5.59 12.06
N TYR A 110 -9.21 -4.47 12.40
CA TYR A 110 -10.44 -4.00 11.77
C TYR A 110 -10.28 -3.74 10.27
N LEU A 111 -9.08 -3.39 9.82
CA LEU A 111 -8.77 -3.12 8.42
C LEU A 111 -8.47 -4.39 7.60
N SER A 112 -8.60 -5.57 8.18
CA SER A 112 -8.33 -6.85 7.52
C SER A 112 -9.58 -7.73 7.46
N ASP A 113 -9.67 -8.55 6.40
CA ASP A 113 -10.74 -9.55 6.27
C ASP A 113 -10.55 -10.73 7.22
N LYS A 114 -9.30 -11.09 7.50
CA LYS A 114 -8.96 -12.25 8.32
C LYS A 114 -7.85 -11.89 9.30
N PRO A 115 -8.15 -11.04 10.31
CA PRO A 115 -7.12 -10.67 11.28
C PRO A 115 -6.76 -11.84 12.18
N LEU A 116 -5.54 -11.83 12.69
CA LEU A 116 -5.11 -12.73 13.74
C LEU A 116 -5.83 -12.37 15.05
N ASP A 117 -5.95 -13.34 15.95
CA ASP A 117 -6.49 -13.08 17.28
C ASP A 117 -5.59 -12.10 18.04
N VAL A 118 -6.17 -11.00 18.52
CA VAL A 118 -5.40 -9.93 19.19
C VAL A 118 -4.77 -10.43 20.49
N ASP A 119 -5.48 -11.24 21.28
CA ASP A 119 -4.96 -11.76 22.53
C ASP A 119 -3.77 -12.69 22.31
N GLU A 120 -3.86 -13.59 21.33
CA GLU A 120 -2.75 -14.46 20.93
C GLU A 120 -1.54 -13.66 20.45
N LEU A 121 -1.79 -12.62 19.64
CA LEU A 121 -0.74 -11.77 19.12
C LEU A 121 -0.01 -11.02 20.24
N LEU A 122 -0.77 -10.42 21.16
CA LEU A 122 -0.22 -9.75 22.34
C LEU A 122 0.62 -10.70 23.18
N HIS A 123 0.12 -11.90 23.42
CA HIS A 123 0.84 -12.92 24.19
C HIS A 123 2.14 -13.31 23.49
N THR A 124 2.10 -13.57 22.20
CA THR A 124 3.27 -13.95 21.38
C THR A 124 4.34 -12.88 21.41
N LEU A 125 3.95 -11.59 21.39
CA LEU A 125 4.87 -10.46 21.41
C LEU A 125 5.32 -10.06 22.81
N GLY A 126 4.80 -10.70 23.88
CA GLY A 126 5.14 -10.37 25.25
C GLY A 126 4.52 -9.07 25.76
N LEU A 127 3.39 -8.69 25.22
CA LEU A 127 2.70 -7.45 25.60
C LEU A 127 1.51 -7.69 26.53
#